data_5e18a18cbdcd69c534e2e0c6d95d6bdd
#
_entry.id   5e18a18cbdcd69c534e2e0c6d95d6bdd
#
_cell.length_a   1.000
_cell.length_b   1.000
_cell.length_c   1.000
_cell.angle_alpha   90.00
_cell.angle_beta   90.00
_cell.angle_gamma   90.00
#
_symmetry.space_group_name_H-M   'P 1'
#
loop_
_entity.id
_entity.type
_entity.pdbx_description
1 polymer ?
#
loop_
_entity_poly.entity_id
_entity_poly.type
_entity_poly.pdbx_seq_one_letter_code
_entity_poly.pdbx_strand_id
1 'polypeptide(L)'
;MGIDIFVMVGAPKSAAGQKTWKITKMIEDILLDKYCCQARGGAVPRWWSMLWKMPDGMRLFMIHILQKCIMVPCKGHEKLMNMWCDSFAKFAVPADAYSVETRKKMKFEDTEFWCPGGYEEILRAYYGEWWVIPPKEEQVTHGDLIVDFDNDYKMYYTGN
;
A
#
# COMPACT_ATOMS: atom_id res chain seq x y z
N MET A 1 5.73 0.14 -17.84
CA MET A 1 5.36 1.24 -16.90
C MET A 1 4.10 0.79 -16.20
N GLY A 2 4.10 0.72 -14.85
CA GLY A 2 2.95 0.32 -14.04
C GLY A 2 2.30 1.54 -13.41
N ILE A 3 1.00 1.45 -13.13
CA ILE A 3 0.26 2.43 -12.33
C ILE A 3 -0.17 1.71 -11.05
N ASP A 4 0.24 2.23 -9.91
CA ASP A 4 -0.19 1.70 -8.62
C ASP A 4 -1.51 2.34 -8.20
N ILE A 5 -2.49 1.52 -7.87
CA ILE A 5 -3.78 1.96 -7.37
C ILE A 5 -3.87 1.64 -5.89
N PHE A 6 -3.91 2.67 -5.06
CA PHE A 6 -4.05 2.53 -3.61
C PHE A 6 -5.49 2.70 -3.15
N VAL A 7 -6.00 1.71 -2.44
CA VAL A 7 -7.33 1.79 -1.81
C VAL A 7 -7.23 2.66 -0.57
N MET A 8 -8.06 3.71 -0.53
CA MET A 8 -8.15 4.59 0.63
C MET A 8 -9.23 4.10 1.60
N VAL A 9 -8.93 4.15 2.88
CA VAL A 9 -9.84 3.76 3.97
C VAL A 9 -9.91 4.85 5.03
N GLY A 10 -10.99 4.87 5.81
CA GLY A 10 -11.13 5.77 6.94
C GLY A 10 -10.14 5.41 8.06
N ALA A 11 -9.36 6.39 8.52
CA ALA A 11 -8.44 6.17 9.63
C ALA A 11 -9.19 6.10 10.96
N PRO A 12 -9.00 5.06 11.79
CA PRO A 12 -9.61 4.97 13.10
C PRO A 12 -9.16 6.11 14.02
N LYS A 13 -10.13 6.80 14.67
CA LYS A 13 -9.85 7.96 15.55
C LYS A 13 -9.23 7.55 16.89
N SER A 14 -9.70 6.45 17.49
CA SER A 14 -9.25 6.03 18.82
C SER A 14 -7.99 5.17 18.76
N ALA A 15 -7.15 5.27 19.78
CA ALA A 15 -5.96 4.43 19.93
C ALA A 15 -6.30 2.93 19.94
N ALA A 16 -7.42 2.56 20.58
CA ALA A 16 -7.90 1.19 20.57
C ALA A 16 -8.28 0.73 19.15
N GLY A 17 -9.00 1.55 18.39
CA GLY A 17 -9.35 1.28 17.00
C GLY A 17 -8.11 1.14 16.10
N GLN A 18 -7.12 2.00 16.26
CA GLN A 18 -5.85 1.93 15.55
C GLN A 18 -5.08 0.64 15.86
N LYS A 19 -5.04 0.24 17.14
CA LYS A 19 -4.41 -1.01 17.56
C LYS A 19 -5.13 -2.22 16.96
N THR A 20 -6.46 -2.25 17.03
CA THR A 20 -7.27 -3.32 16.44
C THR A 20 -7.05 -3.42 14.94
N TRP A 21 -7.09 -2.28 14.24
CA TRP A 21 -6.84 -2.24 12.80
C TRP A 21 -5.47 -2.81 12.44
N LYS A 22 -4.40 -2.41 13.14
CA LYS A 22 -3.04 -2.93 12.92
C LYS A 22 -2.95 -4.44 13.13
N ILE A 23 -3.57 -4.97 14.19
CA ILE A 23 -3.57 -6.41 14.45
C ILE A 23 -4.33 -7.16 13.33
N THR A 24 -5.49 -6.64 12.92
CA THR A 24 -6.28 -7.23 11.85
C THR A 24 -5.50 -7.24 10.53
N LYS A 25 -4.85 -6.12 10.21
CA LYS A 25 -4.00 -6.00 9.01
C LYS A 25 -2.83 -6.96 9.05
N MET A 26 -2.13 -7.05 10.18
CA MET A 26 -1.01 -7.99 10.36
C MET A 26 -1.46 -9.45 10.13
N ILE A 27 -2.62 -9.85 10.65
CA ILE A 27 -3.13 -11.21 10.46
C ILE A 27 -3.48 -11.44 8.98
N GLU A 28 -4.11 -10.47 8.33
CA GLU A 28 -4.42 -10.53 6.89
C GLU A 28 -3.16 -10.68 6.05
N ASP A 29 -2.13 -9.88 6.31
CA ASP A 29 -0.84 -9.94 5.62
C ASP A 29 -0.18 -11.33 5.79
N ILE A 30 -0.18 -11.89 7.00
CA ILE A 30 0.34 -13.23 7.26
C ILE A 30 -0.38 -14.29 6.42
N LEU A 31 -1.71 -14.19 6.32
CA LEU A 31 -2.50 -15.14 5.53
C LEU A 31 -2.25 -15.00 4.01
N LEU A 32 -2.02 -13.78 3.54
CA LEU A 32 -1.68 -13.47 2.15
C LEU A 32 -0.24 -13.89 1.80
N ASP A 33 0.70 -13.71 2.73
CA ASP A 33 2.13 -13.94 2.53
C ASP A 33 2.50 -15.39 2.18
N LYS A 34 1.59 -16.36 2.44
CA LYS A 34 1.81 -17.74 1.98
C LYS A 34 2.20 -17.80 0.50
N TYR A 35 1.61 -16.95 -0.32
CA TYR A 35 1.90 -16.91 -1.74
C TYR A 35 3.14 -16.07 -2.08
N CYS A 36 3.35 -14.98 -1.37
CA CYS A 36 4.45 -14.05 -1.62
C CYS A 36 5.77 -14.53 -1.05
N CYS A 37 5.79 -15.07 0.18
CA CYS A 37 7.01 -15.58 0.82
C CYS A 37 7.51 -16.87 0.18
N GLN A 38 6.63 -17.75 -0.28
CA GLN A 38 7.04 -18.94 -1.04
C GLN A 38 7.76 -18.55 -2.34
N ALA A 39 7.30 -17.49 -2.99
CA ALA A 39 7.94 -16.97 -4.20
C ALA A 39 9.30 -16.29 -3.93
N ARG A 40 9.50 -15.73 -2.73
CA ARG A 40 10.72 -14.99 -2.36
C ARG A 40 11.77 -15.84 -1.61
N GLY A 41 11.47 -17.08 -1.27
CA GLY A 41 12.39 -17.96 -0.51
C GLY A 41 12.71 -17.47 0.90
N GLY A 42 11.90 -16.58 1.47
CA GLY A 42 12.14 -15.98 2.77
C GLY A 42 11.89 -16.93 3.94
N ALA A 43 12.72 -16.87 4.99
CA ALA A 43 12.49 -17.57 6.26
C ALA A 43 11.32 -16.90 7.01
N VAL A 44 10.29 -17.67 7.32
CA VAL A 44 9.12 -17.20 8.07
C VAL A 44 9.11 -17.75 9.49
N PRO A 45 8.59 -16.99 10.47
CA PRO A 45 8.41 -17.48 11.82
C PRO A 45 7.55 -18.76 11.86
N ARG A 46 7.90 -19.71 12.72
CA ARG A 46 7.20 -21.01 12.82
C ARG A 46 5.70 -20.87 13.05
N TRP A 47 5.26 -19.86 13.81
CA TRP A 47 3.84 -19.65 14.10
C TRP A 47 3.06 -19.14 12.87
N TRP A 48 3.69 -18.44 11.92
CA TRP A 48 3.09 -18.09 10.64
C TRP A 48 2.79 -19.33 9.82
N SER A 49 3.74 -20.26 9.77
CA SER A 49 3.57 -21.51 9.01
C SER A 49 2.41 -22.36 9.50
N MET A 50 1.99 -22.21 10.77
CA MET A 50 0.78 -22.88 11.28
C MET A 50 -0.49 -22.36 10.62
N LEU A 51 -0.60 -21.05 10.42
CA LEU A 51 -1.74 -20.45 9.72
C LEU A 51 -1.80 -20.89 8.24
N TRP A 52 -0.64 -21.15 7.64
CA TRP A 52 -0.57 -21.62 6.25
C TRP A 52 -0.95 -23.09 6.06
N LYS A 53 -0.98 -23.88 7.12
CA LYS A 53 -1.49 -25.27 7.08
C LYS A 53 -3.02 -25.35 6.98
N MET A 54 -3.71 -24.23 7.18
CA MET A 54 -5.15 -24.14 7.02
C MET A 54 -5.57 -24.45 5.57
N PRO A 55 -6.68 -25.17 5.35
CA PRO A 55 -7.23 -25.37 4.02
C PRO A 55 -7.46 -24.04 3.28
N ASP A 56 -7.13 -24.00 2.00
CA ASP A 56 -7.16 -22.76 1.22
C ASP A 56 -8.54 -22.08 1.24
N GLY A 57 -9.62 -22.84 1.16
CA GLY A 57 -10.97 -22.27 1.23
C GLY A 57 -11.26 -21.54 2.55
N MET A 58 -10.83 -22.11 3.68
CA MET A 58 -10.99 -21.46 5.00
C MET A 58 -10.10 -20.23 5.14
N ARG A 59 -8.89 -20.30 4.62
CA ARG A 59 -7.96 -19.17 4.64
C ARG A 59 -8.47 -18.01 3.80
N LEU A 60 -8.93 -18.26 2.57
CA LEU A 60 -9.52 -17.25 1.70
C LEU A 60 -10.77 -16.61 2.32
N PHE A 61 -11.61 -17.43 2.97
CA PHE A 61 -12.76 -16.92 3.72
C PHE A 61 -12.33 -15.99 4.86
N MET A 62 -11.32 -16.36 5.65
CA MET A 62 -10.78 -15.50 6.71
C MET A 62 -10.21 -14.20 6.14
N ILE A 63 -9.41 -14.24 5.08
CA ILE A 63 -8.89 -13.05 4.40
C ILE A 63 -10.04 -12.12 4.02
N HIS A 64 -11.11 -12.66 3.41
CA HIS A 64 -12.27 -11.86 3.02
C HIS A 64 -12.97 -11.17 4.21
N ILE A 65 -13.11 -11.85 5.34
CA ILE A 65 -13.66 -11.25 6.56
C ILE A 65 -12.74 -10.16 7.10
N LEU A 66 -11.43 -10.44 7.19
CA LEU A 66 -10.44 -9.47 7.69
C LEU A 66 -10.40 -8.22 6.79
N GLN A 67 -10.45 -8.39 5.48
CA GLN A 67 -10.50 -7.27 4.53
C GLN A 67 -11.74 -6.39 4.75
N LYS A 68 -12.90 -6.99 5.00
CA LYS A 68 -14.11 -6.22 5.36
C LYS A 68 -13.94 -5.42 6.65
N CYS A 69 -13.19 -5.94 7.62
CA CYS A 69 -12.89 -5.23 8.87
C CYS A 69 -11.86 -4.11 8.66
N ILE A 70 -10.92 -4.28 7.74
CA ILE A 70 -9.89 -3.29 7.41
C ILE A 70 -10.45 -2.17 6.53
N MET A 71 -11.33 -2.50 5.59
CA MET A 71 -11.94 -1.58 4.65
C MET A 71 -13.00 -0.71 5.33
N VAL A 72 -12.57 0.16 6.24
CA VAL A 72 -13.46 1.12 6.89
C VAL A 72 -13.91 2.16 5.85
N PRO A 73 -15.23 2.42 5.71
CA PRO A 73 -15.73 3.40 4.75
C PRO A 73 -15.11 4.78 4.95
N CYS A 74 -14.71 5.45 3.87
CA CYS A 74 -14.15 6.81 3.95
C CYS A 74 -15.16 7.84 4.45
N LYS A 75 -16.45 7.63 4.17
CA LYS A 75 -17.52 8.57 4.52
C LYS A 75 -17.64 8.77 6.05
N GLY A 76 -17.58 10.02 6.48
CA GLY A 76 -17.73 10.39 7.90
C GLY A 76 -16.43 10.28 8.72
N HIS A 77 -15.30 9.93 8.11
CA HIS A 77 -14.01 9.98 8.74
C HIS A 77 -13.30 11.32 8.46
N GLU A 78 -12.68 11.89 9.48
CA GLU A 78 -11.91 13.14 9.36
C GLU A 78 -10.59 12.94 8.63
N LYS A 79 -10.02 11.74 8.75
CA LYS A 79 -8.77 11.37 8.09
C LYS A 79 -8.93 10.10 7.30
N LEU A 80 -8.27 10.06 6.16
CA LEU A 80 -8.14 8.89 5.30
C LEU A 80 -6.69 8.43 5.27
N MET A 81 -6.50 7.15 5.02
CA MET A 81 -5.18 6.56 4.84
C MET A 81 -5.22 5.47 3.77
N ASN A 82 -4.08 5.18 3.18
CA ASN A 82 -3.92 4.03 2.31
C ASN A 82 -3.98 2.74 3.16
N MET A 83 -4.72 1.73 2.72
CA MET A 83 -4.87 0.46 3.44
C MET A 83 -3.56 -0.32 3.61
N TRP A 84 -2.52 0.01 2.86
CA TRP A 84 -1.18 -0.59 2.97
C TRP A 84 -0.26 0.14 3.95
N CYS A 85 -0.75 1.23 4.59
CA CYS A 85 0.04 2.00 5.52
C CYS A 85 0.22 1.29 6.85
N ASP A 86 1.41 1.40 7.40
CA ASP A 86 1.79 0.88 8.71
C ASP A 86 1.78 1.93 9.82
N SER A 87 1.70 3.21 9.47
CA SER A 87 1.77 4.33 10.41
C SER A 87 0.62 5.33 10.24
N PHE A 88 -0.30 5.35 11.21
CA PHE A 88 -1.38 6.35 11.26
C PHE A 88 -0.87 7.77 11.42
N ALA A 89 0.23 7.97 12.17
CA ALA A 89 0.79 9.30 12.41
C ALA A 89 1.33 9.92 11.13
N LYS A 90 1.91 9.10 10.25
CA LYS A 90 2.54 9.56 9.01
C LYS A 90 1.56 9.65 7.85
N PHE A 91 0.69 8.65 7.70
CA PHE A 91 -0.08 8.48 6.45
C PHE A 91 -1.57 8.79 6.57
N ALA A 92 -2.07 9.14 7.76
CA ALA A 92 -3.46 9.57 7.93
C ALA A 92 -3.60 11.06 7.59
N VAL A 93 -4.07 11.34 6.39
CA VAL A 93 -4.25 12.69 5.84
C VAL A 93 -5.70 13.13 6.00
N PRO A 94 -6.00 14.42 6.23
CA PRO A 94 -7.35 14.92 6.27
C PRO A 94 -8.17 14.52 5.03
N ALA A 95 -9.43 14.15 5.24
CA ALA A 95 -10.27 13.64 4.16
C ALA A 95 -10.58 14.68 3.07
N ASP A 96 -10.62 15.95 3.43
CA ASP A 96 -10.84 17.07 2.53
C ASP A 96 -9.67 17.28 1.56
N ALA A 97 -8.44 16.87 1.93
CA ALA A 97 -7.30 16.88 1.01
C ALA A 97 -7.54 16.01 -0.25
N TYR A 98 -8.39 14.97 -0.14
CA TYR A 98 -8.79 14.10 -1.24
C TYR A 98 -10.10 14.51 -1.91
N SER A 99 -10.70 15.65 -1.55
CA SER A 99 -11.97 16.09 -2.10
C SER A 99 -11.92 16.26 -3.62
N VAL A 100 -12.93 15.69 -4.28
CA VAL A 100 -13.11 15.81 -5.73
C VAL A 100 -13.52 17.23 -6.11
N GLU A 101 -14.19 17.95 -5.20
CA GLU A 101 -14.68 19.33 -5.45
C GLU A 101 -13.52 20.33 -5.53
N THR A 102 -12.45 20.10 -4.78
CA THR A 102 -11.27 20.98 -4.75
C THR A 102 -10.17 20.56 -5.71
N ARG A 103 -10.41 19.51 -6.51
CA ARG A 103 -9.42 19.01 -7.49
C ARG A 103 -8.91 20.08 -8.42
N LYS A 104 -7.63 19.98 -8.80
CA LYS A 104 -6.95 20.90 -9.71
C LYS A 104 -6.41 20.14 -10.91
N LYS A 105 -6.39 20.79 -12.06
CA LYS A 105 -5.64 20.29 -13.20
C LYS A 105 -4.17 20.65 -13.04
N MET A 106 -3.30 19.69 -13.20
CA MET A 106 -1.85 19.87 -13.15
C MET A 106 -1.24 19.34 -14.44
N LYS A 107 -0.29 20.10 -14.96
CA LYS A 107 0.45 19.74 -16.16
C LYS A 107 1.44 18.62 -15.84
N PHE A 108 1.44 17.59 -16.67
CA PHE A 108 2.43 16.52 -16.65
C PHE A 108 2.87 16.26 -18.09
N GLU A 109 4.11 16.61 -18.39
CA GLU A 109 4.68 16.55 -19.75
C GLU A 109 3.84 17.33 -20.76
N ASP A 110 3.21 16.65 -21.70
CA ASP A 110 2.38 17.20 -22.79
C ASP A 110 0.87 17.16 -22.50
N THR A 111 0.48 16.69 -21.32
CA THR A 111 -0.94 16.55 -20.94
C THR A 111 -1.24 17.11 -19.56
N GLU A 112 -2.53 17.09 -19.18
CA GLU A 112 -2.99 17.54 -17.87
C GLU A 112 -3.79 16.43 -17.17
N PHE A 113 -3.52 16.24 -15.88
CA PHE A 113 -4.25 15.32 -15.02
C PHE A 113 -4.97 16.03 -13.88
N TRP A 114 -6.08 15.47 -13.47
CA TRP A 114 -6.77 15.90 -12.27
C TRP A 114 -6.04 15.38 -11.03
N CYS A 115 -5.64 16.29 -10.15
CA CYS A 115 -5.03 16.00 -8.87
C CYS A 115 -5.94 16.46 -7.73
N PRO A 116 -5.90 15.79 -6.56
CA PRO A 116 -6.57 16.27 -5.36
C PRO A 116 -6.16 17.69 -5.02
N GLY A 117 -7.10 18.52 -4.53
CA GLY A 117 -6.82 19.91 -4.16
C GLY A 117 -5.77 20.04 -3.05
N GLY A 118 -5.76 19.09 -2.12
CA GLY A 118 -4.79 19.00 -1.04
C GLY A 118 -3.53 18.16 -1.36
N TYR A 119 -3.13 18.08 -2.63
CA TYR A 119 -2.00 17.25 -3.06
C TYR A 119 -0.69 17.54 -2.29
N GLU A 120 -0.44 18.79 -1.93
CA GLU A 120 0.77 19.16 -1.17
C GLU A 120 0.78 18.55 0.23
N GLU A 121 -0.38 18.52 0.90
CA GLU A 121 -0.52 17.91 2.21
C GLU A 121 -0.35 16.38 2.13
N ILE A 122 -0.92 15.77 1.10
CA ILE A 122 -0.77 14.34 0.82
C ILE A 122 0.71 14.02 0.58
N LEU A 123 1.38 14.74 -0.33
CA LEU A 123 2.80 14.50 -0.64
C LEU A 123 3.70 14.73 0.57
N ARG A 124 3.42 15.79 1.37
CA ARG A 124 4.18 16.06 2.59
C ARG A 124 4.03 14.93 3.63
N ALA A 125 2.83 14.37 3.78
CA ALA A 125 2.59 13.25 4.67
C ALA A 125 3.36 11.98 4.25
N TYR A 126 3.43 11.71 2.96
CA TYR A 126 4.08 10.51 2.42
C TYR A 126 5.60 10.65 2.27
N TYR A 127 6.07 11.79 1.79
CA TYR A 127 7.45 12.00 1.35
C TYR A 127 8.21 13.10 2.12
N GLY A 128 7.54 13.81 3.05
CA GLY A 128 8.16 14.93 3.77
C GLY A 128 8.38 16.13 2.85
N GLU A 129 9.61 16.54 2.67
CA GLU A 129 10.01 17.65 1.77
C GLU A 129 10.04 17.18 0.30
N TRP A 130 8.89 16.77 -0.23
CA TRP A 130 8.72 16.13 -1.53
C TRP A 130 9.26 16.96 -2.73
N TRP A 131 9.43 18.27 -2.57
CA TRP A 131 10.01 19.18 -3.58
C TRP A 131 11.55 19.15 -3.61
N VAL A 132 12.20 18.55 -2.61
CA VAL A 132 13.65 18.40 -2.56
C VAL A 132 14.03 17.06 -3.20
N ILE A 133 14.79 17.16 -4.29
CA ILE A 133 15.31 15.94 -4.93
C ILE A 133 16.40 15.35 -4.02
N PRO A 134 16.28 14.11 -3.56
CA PRO A 134 17.28 13.49 -2.71
C PRO A 134 18.62 13.36 -3.44
N PRO A 135 19.76 13.31 -2.70
CA PRO A 135 21.06 13.04 -3.27
C PRO A 135 21.06 11.73 -4.11
N LYS A 136 21.94 11.65 -5.11
CA LYS A 136 21.96 10.49 -6.03
C LYS A 136 22.14 9.16 -5.31
N GLU A 137 22.85 9.15 -4.20
CA GLU A 137 23.11 7.97 -3.36
C GLU A 137 21.86 7.47 -2.65
N GLU A 138 20.86 8.33 -2.45
CA GLU A 138 19.56 8.01 -1.83
C GLU A 138 18.46 7.72 -2.84
N GLN A 139 18.74 7.93 -4.14
CA GLN A 139 17.80 7.63 -5.22
C GLN A 139 17.82 6.13 -5.53
N VAL A 140 17.21 5.34 -4.63
CA VAL A 140 17.07 3.90 -4.82
C VAL A 140 15.85 3.58 -5.66
N THR A 141 16.03 2.74 -6.67
CA THR A 141 14.92 2.16 -7.43
C THR A 141 14.29 1.00 -6.65
N HIS A 142 13.07 0.61 -7.00
CA HIS A 142 12.37 -0.54 -6.42
C HIS A 142 12.99 -1.88 -6.86
N GLY A 143 14.27 -2.09 -6.59
CA GLY A 143 15.04 -3.29 -6.94
C GLY A 143 15.75 -3.18 -8.29
N ASP A 144 16.57 -4.18 -8.57
CA ASP A 144 17.26 -4.33 -9.85
C ASP A 144 16.26 -4.77 -10.92
N LEU A 145 15.56 -3.79 -11.51
CA LEU A 145 14.69 -4.05 -12.65
C LEU A 145 15.54 -4.16 -13.90
N ILE A 146 15.62 -5.34 -14.47
CA ILE A 146 16.08 -5.52 -15.85
C ILE A 146 14.93 -5.13 -16.76
N VAL A 147 15.07 -4.00 -17.46
CA VAL A 147 14.10 -3.56 -18.46
C VAL A 147 14.67 -3.87 -19.83
N ASP A 148 14.11 -4.87 -20.47
CA ASP A 148 14.45 -5.27 -21.83
C ASP A 148 13.15 -5.39 -22.64
N PHE A 149 13.04 -4.63 -23.73
CA PHE A 149 11.86 -4.63 -24.59
C PHE A 149 12.01 -5.58 -25.79
N ASP A 150 13.22 -6.09 -26.02
CA ASP A 150 13.55 -6.88 -27.20
C ASP A 150 13.56 -8.39 -26.91
N ASN A 151 13.76 -8.80 -25.66
CA ASN A 151 13.88 -10.19 -25.27
C ASN A 151 12.79 -10.64 -24.29
N ASP A 152 12.39 -11.92 -24.38
CA ASP A 152 11.45 -12.53 -23.45
C ASP A 152 12.04 -12.55 -22.02
N TYR A 153 11.25 -12.16 -21.02
CA TYR A 153 11.61 -12.17 -19.60
C TYR A 153 12.18 -13.52 -19.13
N LYS A 154 11.82 -14.63 -19.80
CA LYS A 154 12.33 -15.98 -19.49
C LYS A 154 13.84 -16.11 -19.64
N MET A 155 14.47 -15.27 -20.44
CA MET A 155 15.94 -15.27 -20.58
C MET A 155 16.64 -14.85 -19.28
N TYR A 156 15.96 -14.07 -18.44
CA TYR A 156 16.45 -13.55 -17.16
C TYR A 156 16.01 -14.40 -15.96
N TYR A 157 15.14 -15.38 -16.20
CA TYR A 157 14.68 -16.32 -15.19
C TYR A 157 15.66 -17.49 -15.12
N THR A 158 16.77 -17.32 -14.38
CA THR A 158 17.57 -18.46 -13.95
C THR A 158 16.80 -19.17 -12.83
N GLY A 159 15.87 -20.04 -13.23
CA GLY A 159 15.11 -20.86 -12.29
C GLY A 159 16.06 -21.81 -11.54
N ASN A 160 16.12 -21.63 -10.23
CA ASN A 160 16.45 -22.68 -9.27
C ASN A 160 15.16 -23.15 -8.61
#